data_7347448d523ddc2b56c455fd9f861ab1
#
_entry.id   7347448d523ddc2b56c455fd9f861ab1
#
_cell.length_a   1.000
_cell.length_b   1.000
_cell.length_c   1.000
_cell.angle_alpha   90.00
_cell.angle_beta   90.00
_cell.angle_gamma   90.00
#
_symmetry.space_group_name_H-M   'P 1'
#
loop_
_entity.id
_entity.type
_entity.pdbx_description
1 polymer ?
#
loop_
_entity_poly.entity_id
_entity_poly.type
_entity_poly.pdbx_seq_one_letter_code
_entity_poly.pdbx_strand_id
1 'polypeptide(L)'
;SRSPHWADRLVQATAGQELRHLVCDLFNLSHALPSHRESANETSTLAGRITRFINENLHRGLTLKVLANFLGYSEKYCSDLFYRIMGESFSGYMRRHRVERAQSLLTTTAQTLAEVATAVGFSDQFAFSHFFKRATGHSPREIRSRQAHSRHRLTVHAMQKAL
;
A
#
# COMPACT_ATOMS: atom_id res chain seq x y z
N SER A 1 -8.10 -36.37 27.83
CA SER A 1 -7.07 -35.70 27.03
C SER A 1 -7.75 -35.23 25.75
N ARG A 2 -7.92 -33.93 25.60
CA ARG A 2 -8.45 -33.31 24.39
C ARG A 2 -7.32 -33.27 23.36
N SER A 3 -7.50 -33.93 22.23
CA SER A 3 -6.62 -33.78 21.07
C SER A 3 -6.56 -32.30 20.67
N PRO A 4 -5.39 -31.76 20.33
CA PRO A 4 -5.30 -30.37 19.91
C PRO A 4 -6.08 -30.17 18.62
N HIS A 5 -6.93 -29.17 18.58
CA HIS A 5 -7.84 -28.80 17.47
C HIS A 5 -7.17 -28.70 16.09
N TRP A 6 -5.86 -28.53 16.02
CA TRP A 6 -5.09 -28.47 14.77
C TRP A 6 -4.93 -29.82 14.09
N ALA A 7 -4.93 -30.93 14.85
CA ALA A 7 -4.79 -32.27 14.28
C ALA A 7 -6.02 -32.68 13.45
N ASP A 8 -7.21 -32.28 13.88
CA ASP A 8 -8.45 -32.55 13.16
C ASP A 8 -8.54 -31.72 11.85
N ARG A 9 -7.95 -30.51 11.84
CA ARG A 9 -7.88 -29.65 10.64
C ARG A 9 -6.87 -30.15 9.60
N LEU A 10 -5.79 -30.81 10.02
CA LEU A 10 -4.82 -31.44 9.13
C LEU A 10 -5.43 -32.60 8.31
N VAL A 11 -6.33 -33.36 8.91
CA VAL A 11 -6.99 -34.50 8.24
C VAL A 11 -8.03 -34.01 7.22
N GLN A 12 -8.58 -32.82 7.39
CA GLN A 12 -9.60 -32.23 6.50
C GLN A 12 -9.04 -31.30 5.42
N ALA A 13 -7.76 -30.96 5.47
CA ALA A 13 -7.12 -30.07 4.52
C ALA A 13 -6.82 -30.79 3.20
N THR A 14 -7.75 -30.78 2.27
CA THR A 14 -7.62 -31.37 0.93
C THR A 14 -7.04 -30.42 -0.13
N ALA A 15 -6.83 -29.15 0.20
CA ALA A 15 -6.29 -28.15 -0.73
C ALA A 15 -4.99 -27.52 -0.19
N GLY A 16 -3.97 -27.42 -1.03
CA GLY A 16 -2.63 -26.92 -0.66
C GLY A 16 -2.58 -25.51 -0.03
N GLN A 17 -3.65 -24.74 -0.10
CA GLN A 17 -3.77 -23.43 0.57
C GLN A 17 -4.06 -23.58 2.06
N GLU A 18 -4.87 -24.54 2.48
CA GLU A 18 -5.17 -24.77 3.90
C GLU A 18 -3.99 -25.37 4.65
N LEU A 19 -3.21 -26.22 3.98
CA LEU A 19 -1.95 -26.77 4.52
C LEU A 19 -0.93 -25.66 4.80
N ARG A 20 -0.82 -24.66 3.91
CA ARG A 20 0.04 -23.49 4.13
C ARG A 20 -0.43 -22.65 5.32
N HIS A 21 -1.73 -22.51 5.52
CA HIS A 21 -2.30 -21.83 6.69
C HIS A 21 -1.94 -22.55 8.00
N LEU A 22 -2.11 -23.86 8.02
CA LEU A 22 -1.80 -24.68 9.19
C LEU A 22 -0.29 -24.68 9.50
N VAL A 23 0.55 -24.71 8.48
CA VAL A 23 2.01 -24.60 8.64
C VAL A 23 2.39 -23.23 9.17
N CYS A 24 1.77 -22.14 8.69
CA CYS A 24 2.00 -20.79 9.21
C CYS A 24 1.52 -20.66 10.66
N ASP A 25 0.38 -21.25 11.01
CA ASP A 25 -0.14 -21.25 12.39
C ASP A 25 0.77 -22.07 13.33
N LEU A 26 1.29 -23.20 12.87
CA LEU A 26 2.27 -24.02 13.61
C LEU A 26 3.62 -23.29 13.76
N PHE A 27 4.06 -22.57 12.74
CA PHE A 27 5.29 -21.77 12.81
C PHE A 27 5.14 -20.60 13.79
N ASN A 28 3.98 -19.94 13.80
CA ASN A 28 3.67 -18.89 14.78
C ASN A 28 3.58 -19.42 16.23
N LEU A 29 3.12 -20.66 16.44
CA LEU A 29 3.11 -21.31 17.75
C LEU A 29 4.51 -21.75 18.21
N SER A 30 5.39 -22.10 17.24
CA SER A 30 6.78 -22.48 17.52
C SER A 30 7.67 -21.26 17.84
N HIS A 31 7.30 -20.07 17.36
CA HIS A 31 7.97 -18.80 17.62
C HIS A 31 7.40 -18.03 18.84
N ALA A 32 6.65 -18.69 19.71
CA ALA A 32 6.02 -18.07 20.89
C ALA A 32 6.99 -17.61 21.99
N LEU A 33 8.31 -17.62 21.76
CA LEU A 33 9.30 -16.96 22.60
C LEU A 33 10.46 -16.35 21.78
N PRO A 34 10.26 -15.30 20.98
CA PRO A 34 11.37 -14.44 20.60
C PRO A 34 11.52 -13.31 21.62
N SER A 35 12.74 -13.05 22.02
CA SER A 35 13.08 -11.86 22.80
C SER A 35 12.55 -10.62 22.07
N HIS A 36 12.01 -9.65 22.80
CA HIS A 36 11.35 -8.43 22.31
C HIS A 36 12.14 -7.63 21.24
N ARG A 37 13.41 -7.92 21.06
CA ARG A 37 14.30 -7.27 20.08
C ARG A 37 14.28 -7.92 18.70
N GLU A 38 14.15 -9.23 18.61
CA GLU A 38 14.15 -9.96 17.33
C GLU A 38 12.83 -9.76 16.57
N SER A 39 11.69 -9.79 17.27
CA SER A 39 10.38 -9.57 16.66
C SER A 39 10.21 -8.15 16.09
N ALA A 40 10.78 -7.13 16.73
CA ALA A 40 10.74 -5.76 16.24
C ALA A 40 11.58 -5.60 14.96
N ASN A 41 12.72 -6.27 14.86
CA ASN A 41 13.58 -6.23 13.68
C ASN A 41 12.96 -6.99 12.49
N GLU A 42 12.37 -8.15 12.71
CA GLU A 42 11.67 -8.92 11.68
C GLU A 42 10.42 -8.18 11.15
N THR A 43 9.63 -7.60 12.05
CA THR A 43 8.47 -6.78 11.68
C THR A 43 8.89 -5.53 10.88
N SER A 44 9.97 -4.86 11.29
CA SER A 44 10.54 -3.71 10.57
C SER A 44 11.03 -4.12 9.17
N THR A 45 11.69 -5.27 9.06
CA THR A 45 12.15 -5.82 7.78
C THR A 45 10.98 -6.21 6.88
N LEU A 46 9.92 -6.81 7.42
CA LEU A 46 8.73 -7.19 6.67
C LEU A 46 7.93 -5.96 6.22
N ALA A 47 7.78 -4.96 7.08
CA ALA A 47 7.19 -3.66 6.71
C ALA A 47 7.95 -3.01 5.55
N GLY A 48 9.28 -3.02 5.60
CA GLY A 48 10.14 -2.51 4.53
C GLY A 48 9.95 -3.28 3.21
N ARG A 49 9.85 -4.60 3.25
CA ARG A 49 9.57 -5.45 2.07
C ARG A 49 8.20 -5.14 1.46
N ILE A 50 7.17 -5.01 2.29
CA ILE A 50 5.81 -4.67 1.88
C ILE A 50 5.79 -3.29 1.21
N THR A 51 6.38 -2.28 1.84
CA THR A 51 6.42 -0.90 1.33
C THR A 51 7.16 -0.83 -0.01
N ARG A 52 8.30 -1.50 -0.13
CA ARG A 52 9.05 -1.58 -1.39
C ARG A 52 8.23 -2.21 -2.49
N PHE A 53 7.62 -3.37 -2.22
CA PHE A 53 6.79 -4.07 -3.18
C PHE A 53 5.61 -3.22 -3.66
N ILE A 54 4.95 -2.50 -2.74
CA ILE A 54 3.85 -1.58 -3.09
C ILE A 54 4.35 -0.46 -4.01
N ASN A 55 5.48 0.17 -3.68
CA ASN A 55 6.05 1.26 -4.48
C ASN A 55 6.40 0.82 -5.91
N GLU A 56 7.01 -0.35 -6.05
CA GLU A 56 7.41 -0.90 -7.34
C GLU A 56 6.22 -1.33 -8.21
N ASN A 57 5.09 -1.73 -7.59
CA ASN A 57 3.94 -2.29 -8.30
C ASN A 57 2.70 -1.40 -8.28
N LEU A 58 2.80 -0.17 -7.76
CA LEU A 58 1.66 0.76 -7.64
C LEU A 58 0.96 1.00 -8.97
N HIS A 59 1.73 1.18 -10.05
CA HIS A 59 1.26 1.43 -11.41
C HIS A 59 0.51 0.25 -12.04
N ARG A 60 0.65 -0.95 -11.50
CA ARG A 60 0.04 -2.19 -12.03
C ARG A 60 -1.34 -2.50 -11.44
N GLY A 61 -1.95 -1.56 -10.72
CA GLY A 61 -3.25 -1.82 -10.09
C GLY A 61 -3.18 -2.86 -8.98
N LEU A 62 -2.18 -2.76 -8.10
CA LEU A 62 -1.90 -3.69 -7.02
C LEU A 62 -3.13 -4.00 -6.15
N THR A 63 -3.39 -5.30 -5.95
CA THR A 63 -4.45 -5.85 -5.08
C THR A 63 -3.86 -6.60 -3.88
N LEU A 64 -4.67 -6.81 -2.85
CA LEU A 64 -4.28 -7.62 -1.69
C LEU A 64 -3.88 -9.05 -2.10
N LYS A 65 -4.57 -9.62 -3.09
CA LYS A 65 -4.25 -10.96 -3.66
C LYS A 65 -2.83 -11.01 -4.22
N VAL A 66 -2.41 -9.98 -4.95
CA VAL A 66 -1.05 -9.91 -5.52
C VAL A 66 -0.01 -9.80 -4.41
N LEU A 67 -0.27 -8.98 -3.39
CA LEU A 67 0.60 -8.88 -2.21
C LEU A 67 0.66 -10.20 -1.43
N ALA A 68 -0.47 -10.86 -1.23
CA ALA A 68 -0.53 -12.15 -0.54
C ALA A 68 0.28 -13.23 -1.27
N ASN A 69 0.16 -13.29 -2.59
CA ASN A 69 0.96 -14.20 -3.42
C ASN A 69 2.47 -13.90 -3.32
N PHE A 70 2.86 -12.62 -3.33
CA PHE A 70 4.26 -12.21 -3.17
C PHE A 70 4.82 -12.63 -1.81
N LEU A 71 4.03 -12.54 -0.75
CA LEU A 71 4.44 -12.91 0.60
C LEU A 71 4.34 -14.43 0.87
N GLY A 72 3.66 -15.19 -0.02
CA GLY A 72 3.41 -16.62 0.15
C GLY A 72 2.28 -16.95 1.14
N TYR A 73 1.35 -16.00 1.37
CA TYR A 73 0.24 -16.15 2.31
C TYR A 73 -1.12 -16.22 1.61
N SER A 74 -2.16 -16.68 2.33
CA SER A 74 -3.55 -16.49 1.90
C SER A 74 -3.97 -15.02 2.02
N GLU A 75 -4.97 -14.59 1.24
CA GLU A 75 -5.47 -13.21 1.31
C GLU A 75 -5.96 -12.85 2.72
N LYS A 76 -6.68 -13.76 3.38
CA LYS A 76 -7.20 -13.55 4.73
C LYS A 76 -6.06 -13.30 5.72
N TYR A 77 -5.05 -14.18 5.73
CA TYR A 77 -3.90 -14.01 6.62
C TYR A 77 -3.11 -12.74 6.29
N CYS A 78 -2.90 -12.47 5.00
CA CYS A 78 -2.21 -11.26 4.54
C CYS A 78 -2.94 -9.98 4.97
N SER A 79 -4.29 -9.96 4.94
CA SER A 79 -5.08 -8.84 5.43
C SER A 79 -4.83 -8.54 6.90
N ASP A 80 -4.89 -9.58 7.74
CA ASP A 80 -4.70 -9.46 9.19
C ASP A 80 -3.24 -9.09 9.53
N LEU A 81 -2.28 -9.69 8.83
CA LEU A 81 -0.87 -9.40 8.97
C LEU A 81 -0.56 -7.95 8.57
N PHE A 82 -1.10 -7.51 7.43
CA PHE A 82 -0.94 -6.14 6.94
C PHE A 82 -1.46 -5.12 7.97
N TYR A 83 -2.65 -5.35 8.50
CA TYR A 83 -3.24 -4.47 9.52
C TYR A 83 -2.36 -4.42 10.79
N ARG A 84 -1.84 -5.55 11.25
CA ARG A 84 -0.94 -5.61 12.43
C ARG A 84 0.38 -4.86 12.21
N ILE A 85 0.93 -4.94 11.00
CA ILE A 85 2.23 -4.33 10.70
C ILE A 85 2.10 -2.84 10.35
N MET A 86 1.11 -2.49 9.51
CA MET A 86 0.96 -1.14 8.97
C MET A 86 0.02 -0.25 9.79
N GLY A 87 -0.75 -0.82 10.74
CA GLY A 87 -1.71 -0.10 11.58
C GLY A 87 -3.01 0.29 10.87
N GLU A 88 -3.15 -0.05 9.60
CA GLU A 88 -4.34 0.26 8.79
C GLU A 88 -4.64 -0.85 7.78
N SER A 89 -5.87 -0.87 7.23
CA SER A 89 -6.24 -1.85 6.21
C SER A 89 -5.46 -1.61 4.91
N PHE A 90 -5.21 -2.69 4.14
CA PHE A 90 -4.57 -2.58 2.82
C PHE A 90 -5.26 -1.58 1.89
N SER A 91 -6.60 -1.58 1.87
CA SER A 91 -7.37 -0.63 1.04
C SER A 91 -7.22 0.82 1.50
N GLY A 92 -7.16 1.06 2.81
CA GLY A 92 -6.90 2.38 3.40
C GLY A 92 -5.51 2.88 3.03
N TYR A 93 -4.51 2.05 3.26
CA TYR A 93 -3.11 2.31 2.91
C TYR A 93 -2.95 2.65 1.42
N MET A 94 -3.49 1.79 0.52
CA MET A 94 -3.42 2.01 -0.92
C MET A 94 -4.10 3.30 -1.37
N ARG A 95 -5.25 3.63 -0.76
CA ARG A 95 -5.94 4.91 -1.04
C ARG A 95 -5.05 6.09 -0.69
N ARG A 96 -4.52 6.13 0.52
CA ARG A 96 -3.64 7.19 1.01
C ARG A 96 -2.38 7.30 0.16
N HIS A 97 -1.72 6.19 -0.10
CA HIS A 97 -0.48 6.13 -0.86
C HIS A 97 -0.65 6.59 -2.32
N ARG A 98 -1.75 6.20 -2.99
CA ARG A 98 -2.09 6.69 -4.33
C ARG A 98 -2.34 8.19 -4.36
N VAL A 99 -3.02 8.73 -3.35
CA VAL A 99 -3.27 10.18 -3.23
C VAL A 99 -1.96 10.93 -3.04
N GLU A 100 -1.13 10.53 -2.10
CA GLU A 100 0.17 11.15 -1.82
C GLU A 100 1.07 11.15 -3.08
N ARG A 101 1.16 10.00 -3.75
CA ARG A 101 1.93 9.88 -4.99
C ARG A 101 1.38 10.76 -6.10
N ALA A 102 0.06 10.79 -6.29
CA ALA A 102 -0.59 11.65 -7.28
C ALA A 102 -0.36 13.13 -6.99
N GLN A 103 -0.51 13.57 -5.74
CA GLN A 103 -0.24 14.96 -5.34
C GLN A 103 1.21 15.34 -5.64
N SER A 104 2.16 14.49 -5.30
CA SER A 104 3.57 14.70 -5.63
C SER A 104 3.76 14.90 -7.14
N LEU A 105 3.27 13.97 -7.97
CA LEU A 105 3.41 14.06 -9.43
C LEU A 105 2.74 15.30 -10.02
N LEU A 106 1.54 15.65 -9.55
CA LEU A 106 0.78 16.82 -10.01
C LEU A 106 1.50 18.14 -9.71
N THR A 107 2.27 18.18 -8.62
CA THR A 107 2.94 19.42 -8.16
C THR A 107 4.40 19.52 -8.60
N THR A 108 5.08 18.40 -8.82
CA THR A 108 6.53 18.40 -9.12
C THR A 108 6.85 18.13 -10.59
N THR A 109 5.92 17.58 -11.36
CA THR A 109 6.18 17.17 -12.75
C THR A 109 5.22 17.87 -13.73
N ALA A 110 5.60 17.85 -15.02
CA ALA A 110 4.77 18.30 -16.13
C ALA A 110 3.93 17.19 -16.78
N GLN A 111 3.88 15.99 -16.15
CA GLN A 111 3.13 14.83 -16.66
C GLN A 111 1.66 15.17 -16.90
N THR A 112 1.07 14.60 -17.96
CA THR A 112 -0.36 14.70 -18.23
C THR A 112 -1.19 13.99 -17.15
N LEU A 113 -2.48 14.28 -17.07
CA LEU A 113 -3.36 13.57 -16.12
C LEU A 113 -3.48 12.08 -16.43
N ALA A 114 -3.36 11.69 -17.69
CA ALA A 114 -3.35 10.30 -18.12
C ALA A 114 -2.08 9.57 -17.63
N GLU A 115 -0.91 10.20 -17.76
CA GLU A 115 0.36 9.64 -17.25
C GLU A 115 0.36 9.53 -15.73
N VAL A 116 -0.15 10.55 -15.01
CA VAL A 116 -0.31 10.48 -13.57
C VAL A 116 -1.27 9.36 -13.17
N ALA A 117 -2.41 9.21 -13.85
CA ALA A 117 -3.37 8.13 -13.61
C ALA A 117 -2.69 6.76 -13.72
N THR A 118 -1.96 6.52 -14.81
CA THR A 118 -1.20 5.27 -15.03
C THR A 118 -0.15 5.06 -13.95
N ALA A 119 0.61 6.09 -13.58
CA ALA A 119 1.65 6.01 -12.56
C ALA A 119 1.12 5.63 -11.16
N VAL A 120 -0.15 5.92 -10.87
CA VAL A 120 -0.80 5.55 -9.59
C VAL A 120 -1.75 4.35 -9.72
N GLY A 121 -1.72 3.64 -10.87
CA GLY A 121 -2.40 2.36 -11.07
C GLY A 121 -3.86 2.45 -11.49
N PHE A 122 -4.23 3.50 -12.22
CA PHE A 122 -5.53 3.63 -12.89
C PHE A 122 -5.39 3.41 -14.38
N SER A 123 -6.36 2.72 -14.98
CA SER A 123 -6.41 2.46 -16.41
C SER A 123 -6.77 3.69 -17.23
N ASP A 124 -7.49 4.66 -16.63
CA ASP A 124 -7.92 5.88 -17.29
C ASP A 124 -7.93 7.10 -16.35
N GLN A 125 -7.82 8.29 -16.97
CA GLN A 125 -7.78 9.56 -16.23
C GLN A 125 -9.12 9.96 -15.60
N PHE A 126 -10.25 9.43 -16.06
CA PHE A 126 -11.56 9.78 -15.52
C PHE A 126 -11.78 9.05 -14.19
N ALA A 127 -11.53 7.73 -14.17
CA ALA A 127 -11.55 6.94 -12.94
C ALA A 127 -10.59 7.52 -11.90
N PHE A 128 -9.37 7.89 -12.29
CA PHE A 128 -8.41 8.56 -11.43
C PHE A 128 -8.95 9.90 -10.91
N SER A 129 -9.50 10.76 -11.77
CA SER A 129 -10.00 12.07 -11.37
C SER A 129 -11.16 11.98 -10.38
N HIS A 130 -12.08 11.03 -10.57
CA HIS A 130 -13.15 10.74 -9.61
C HIS A 130 -12.63 10.24 -8.27
N PHE A 131 -11.71 9.28 -8.32
CA PHE A 131 -11.05 8.77 -7.11
C PHE A 131 -10.36 9.90 -6.34
N PHE A 132 -9.54 10.69 -7.03
CA PHE A 132 -8.74 11.75 -6.41
C PHE A 132 -9.61 12.84 -5.80
N LYS A 133 -10.63 13.32 -6.55
CA LYS A 133 -11.59 14.31 -6.03
C LYS A 133 -12.36 13.79 -4.82
N ARG A 134 -12.79 12.52 -4.84
CA ARG A 134 -13.49 11.90 -3.70
C ARG A 134 -12.59 11.78 -2.48
N ALA A 135 -11.30 11.53 -2.67
CA ALA A 135 -10.34 11.33 -1.59
C ALA A 135 -9.82 12.66 -0.99
N THR A 136 -9.70 13.73 -1.80
CA THR A 136 -9.04 15.00 -1.42
C THR A 136 -10.01 16.19 -1.36
N GLY A 137 -11.21 16.07 -1.90
CA GLY A 137 -12.16 17.18 -2.08
C GLY A 137 -11.86 18.06 -3.30
N HIS A 138 -10.70 17.91 -3.96
CA HIS A 138 -10.27 18.73 -5.09
C HIS A 138 -9.97 17.90 -6.32
N SER A 139 -10.23 18.44 -7.52
CA SER A 139 -9.83 17.79 -8.75
C SER A 139 -8.31 17.85 -8.97
N PRO A 140 -7.72 16.90 -9.73
CA PRO A 140 -6.30 16.96 -10.09
C PRO A 140 -5.91 18.24 -10.83
N ARG A 141 -6.83 18.79 -11.66
CA ARG A 141 -6.62 20.05 -12.39
C ARG A 141 -6.54 21.25 -11.45
N GLU A 142 -7.41 21.30 -10.43
CA GLU A 142 -7.38 22.36 -9.41
C GLU A 142 -6.07 22.36 -8.61
N ILE A 143 -5.58 21.18 -8.21
CA ILE A 143 -4.30 21.07 -7.50
C ILE A 143 -3.16 21.61 -8.37
N ARG A 144 -3.12 21.22 -9.65
CA ARG A 144 -2.09 21.68 -10.60
C ARG A 144 -2.15 23.19 -10.83
N SER A 145 -3.34 23.76 -11.02
CA SER A 145 -3.54 25.19 -11.22
C SER A 145 -3.09 26.01 -9.98
N ARG A 146 -3.45 25.60 -8.80
CA ARG A 146 -3.02 26.25 -7.55
C ARG A 146 -1.50 26.30 -7.44
N GLN A 147 -0.83 25.21 -7.79
CA GLN A 147 0.63 25.13 -7.75
C GLN A 147 1.29 26.05 -8.81
N ALA A 148 0.72 26.16 -10.01
CA ALA A 148 1.21 27.07 -11.05
C ALA A 148 1.12 28.53 -10.59
N HIS A 149 0.01 28.93 -9.99
CA HIS A 149 -0.17 30.27 -9.44
C HIS A 149 0.78 30.59 -8.28
N SER A 150 1.04 29.62 -7.41
CA SER A 150 1.98 29.79 -6.30
C SER A 150 3.41 29.98 -6.79
N ARG A 151 3.83 29.22 -7.80
CA ARG A 151 5.17 29.38 -8.42
C ARG A 151 5.32 30.73 -9.10
N HIS A 152 4.32 31.19 -9.83
CA HIS A 152 4.34 32.49 -10.51
C HIS A 152 4.48 33.64 -9.51
N ARG A 153 3.74 33.60 -8.40
CA ARG A 153 3.84 34.63 -7.33
C ARG A 153 5.25 34.70 -6.73
N LEU A 154 5.89 33.57 -6.48
CA LEU A 154 7.24 33.54 -5.92
C LEU A 154 8.27 34.09 -6.90
N THR A 155 8.14 33.79 -8.19
CA THR A 155 9.04 34.31 -9.24
C THR A 155 8.93 35.82 -9.40
N VAL A 156 7.70 36.36 -9.42
CA VAL A 156 7.47 37.83 -9.52
C VAL A 156 8.01 38.54 -8.28
N HIS A 157 7.80 38.01 -7.09
CA HIS A 157 8.32 38.62 -5.84
C HIS A 157 9.85 38.57 -5.76
N ALA A 158 10.46 37.51 -6.24
CA ALA A 158 11.93 37.38 -6.32
C ALA A 158 12.54 38.39 -7.31
N MET A 159 11.89 38.59 -8.46
CA MET A 159 12.33 39.59 -9.47
C MET A 159 12.18 41.02 -8.95
N GLN A 160 11.10 41.35 -8.24
CA GLN A 160 10.91 42.69 -7.65
C GLN A 160 11.89 43.04 -6.54
N LYS A 161 12.46 42.06 -5.87
CA LYS A 161 13.44 42.24 -4.77
C LYS A 161 14.88 42.30 -5.28
N ALA A 162 15.13 41.96 -6.55
CA ALA A 162 16.44 41.98 -7.20
C ALA A 162 16.71 43.30 -8.02
N LEU A 163 15.72 44.18 -8.09
CA LEU A 163 15.81 45.55 -8.66
C LEU A 163 15.88 46.57 -7.56
#